data_57e0658281b65d9138bf5002a8873432
#
_entry.id   57e0658281b65d9138bf5002a8873432
#
_cell.length_a   1.000
_cell.length_b   1.000
_cell.length_c   1.000
_cell.angle_alpha   90.00
_cell.angle_beta   90.00
_cell.angle_gamma   90.00
#
_symmetry.space_group_name_H-M   'P 1'
#
loop_
_entity.id
_entity.type
_entity.pdbx_description
1 polymer ?
#
loop_
_entity_poly.entity_id
_entity_poly.type
_entity_poly.pdbx_seq_one_letter_code
_entity_poly.pdbx_strand_id
1 'polypeptide(L)'
;KLEQRIIIMQKRLTTRDYVLFGMLTVLFLSIILTMYMIDRQWLKISEVEQQAREQARDLREIRKTLGKIAGGQIISSQGQGANEELPDSFQRAYEATKLPGYSEGDWLVQSFALNIKTLTPFISTDRYASDVQGKILESLLKYNPDTLELVGHIARSWKISDDGLTLTFKMRDDVTFSDGIKLTAHDMVFSFDFPMNEKIAAPRERAYYQKIKSVTALDEYTVEFIFKEPYYNSLLMAGLMDIMPKHFYEKYLATPENY
;
A
#
# COMPACT_ATOMS: atom_id res chain seq x y z
N LYS A 1 71.61 -24.25 35.94
CA LYS A 1 70.80 -23.93 34.71
C LYS A 1 69.35 -23.70 34.98
N LEU A 2 68.77 -24.27 36.05
CA LEU A 2 67.35 -24.03 36.43
C LEU A 2 67.16 -22.72 37.19
N GLU A 3 68.09 -22.35 38.06
CA GLU A 3 68.02 -21.09 38.80
C GLU A 3 68.14 -19.85 37.91
N GLN A 4 68.95 -19.89 36.84
CA GLN A 4 69.01 -18.80 35.87
C GLN A 4 67.72 -18.62 35.05
N ARG A 5 66.89 -19.63 34.89
CA ARG A 5 65.60 -19.52 34.21
C ARG A 5 64.49 -18.87 35.10
N ILE A 6 64.62 -19.01 36.43
CA ILE A 6 63.63 -18.42 37.36
C ILE A 6 63.87 -16.89 37.52
N ILE A 7 65.10 -16.43 37.41
CA ILE A 7 65.45 -15.00 37.51
C ILE A 7 64.98 -14.19 36.28
N ILE A 8 64.81 -14.82 35.13
CA ILE A 8 64.31 -14.14 33.92
C ILE A 8 62.79 -13.89 33.96
N MET A 9 62.06 -14.55 34.85
CA MET A 9 60.60 -14.40 34.96
C MET A 9 60.15 -13.29 35.93
N GLN A 10 61.04 -12.59 36.63
CA GLN A 10 60.72 -11.43 37.45
C GLN A 10 60.99 -10.10 36.72
N LYS A 11 60.53 -9.96 35.48
CA LYS A 11 60.48 -8.66 34.86
C LYS A 11 59.40 -7.84 35.58
N ARG A 12 59.82 -6.91 36.48
CA ARG A 12 58.84 -6.02 37.13
C ARG A 12 58.05 -5.28 36.07
N LEU A 13 56.72 -5.44 36.11
CA LEU A 13 55.80 -4.73 35.25
C LEU A 13 56.13 -3.24 35.31
N THR A 14 56.25 -2.63 34.15
CA THR A 14 56.49 -1.18 34.06
C THR A 14 55.19 -0.42 34.16
N THR A 15 55.22 0.85 34.49
CA THR A 15 54.02 1.70 34.54
C THR A 15 53.22 1.64 33.22
N ARG A 16 53.90 1.44 32.10
CA ARG A 16 53.29 1.23 30.79
C ARG A 16 52.45 -0.05 30.72
N ASP A 17 52.93 -1.13 31.35
CA ASP A 17 52.21 -2.42 31.34
C ASP A 17 50.92 -2.33 32.16
N TYR A 18 50.93 -1.61 33.28
CA TYR A 18 49.71 -1.35 34.08
C TYR A 18 48.69 -0.51 33.34
N VAL A 19 49.12 0.52 32.60
CA VAL A 19 48.24 1.33 31.76
C VAL A 19 47.62 0.47 30.63
N LEU A 20 48.42 -0.40 29.98
CA LEU A 20 47.97 -1.29 28.93
C LEU A 20 46.99 -2.33 29.45
N PHE A 21 47.22 -2.92 30.64
CA PHE A 21 46.28 -3.83 31.29
C PHE A 21 44.98 -3.10 31.67
N GLY A 22 45.06 -1.87 32.18
CA GLY A 22 43.91 -1.03 32.48
C GLY A 22 43.06 -0.73 31.25
N MET A 23 43.67 -0.38 30.13
CA MET A 23 42.95 -0.19 28.86
C MET A 23 42.31 -1.48 28.35
N LEU A 24 43.00 -2.62 28.44
CA LEU A 24 42.50 -3.93 28.03
C LEU A 24 41.30 -4.36 28.88
N THR A 25 41.33 -4.14 30.21
CA THR A 25 40.21 -4.45 31.09
C THR A 25 39.00 -3.56 30.80
N VAL A 26 39.17 -2.27 30.52
CA VAL A 26 38.08 -1.37 30.13
C VAL A 26 37.48 -1.81 28.79
N LEU A 27 38.31 -2.17 27.81
CA LEU A 27 37.85 -2.69 26.52
C LEU A 27 37.04 -3.98 26.69
N PHE A 28 37.54 -4.91 27.52
CA PHE A 28 36.87 -6.17 27.77
C PHE A 28 35.50 -5.98 28.46
N LEU A 29 35.45 -5.07 29.44
CA LEU A 29 34.18 -4.70 30.10
C LEU A 29 33.18 -4.04 29.11
N SER A 30 33.68 -3.21 28.20
CA SER A 30 32.81 -2.59 27.17
C SER A 30 32.24 -3.62 26.21
N ILE A 31 33.01 -4.64 25.82
CA ILE A 31 32.56 -5.74 24.99
C ILE A 31 31.48 -6.57 25.71
N ILE A 32 31.68 -6.89 26.98
CA ILE A 32 30.69 -7.62 27.80
C ILE A 32 29.40 -6.81 27.91
N LEU A 33 29.48 -5.50 28.12
CA LEU A 33 28.33 -4.61 28.22
C LEU A 33 27.55 -4.55 26.88
N THR A 34 28.27 -4.45 25.77
CA THR A 34 27.62 -4.45 24.44
C THR A 34 26.96 -5.79 24.14
N MET A 35 27.60 -6.92 24.46
CA MET A 35 26.97 -8.24 24.32
C MET A 35 25.71 -8.37 25.18
N TYR A 36 25.75 -7.90 26.44
CA TYR A 36 24.58 -7.90 27.31
C TYR A 36 23.44 -7.04 26.77
N MET A 37 23.75 -5.86 26.20
CA MET A 37 22.74 -5.00 25.59
C MET A 37 22.13 -5.64 24.34
N ILE A 38 22.93 -6.31 23.52
CA ILE A 38 22.46 -7.05 22.34
C ILE A 38 21.53 -8.20 22.74
N ASP A 39 21.93 -9.01 23.72
CA ASP A 39 21.10 -10.12 24.25
C ASP A 39 19.74 -9.61 24.76
N ARG A 40 19.75 -8.50 25.48
CA ARG A 40 18.49 -7.91 25.99
C ARG A 40 17.59 -7.35 24.88
N GLN A 41 18.17 -6.85 23.79
CA GLN A 41 17.40 -6.45 22.61
C GLN A 41 16.83 -7.66 21.87
N TRP A 42 17.60 -8.73 21.72
CA TRP A 42 17.14 -9.99 21.12
C TRP A 42 15.95 -10.60 21.87
N LEU A 43 15.99 -10.61 23.19
CA LEU A 43 14.86 -11.09 24.02
C LEU A 43 13.59 -10.27 23.74
N LYS A 44 13.68 -8.95 23.66
CA LYS A 44 12.51 -8.11 23.34
C LYS A 44 12.01 -8.33 21.92
N ILE A 45 12.89 -8.49 20.95
CA ILE A 45 12.52 -8.77 19.56
C ILE A 45 11.82 -10.13 19.46
N SER A 46 12.33 -11.15 20.13
CA SER A 46 11.70 -12.48 20.14
C SER A 46 10.31 -12.48 20.80
N GLU A 47 10.12 -11.68 21.84
CA GLU A 47 8.82 -11.52 22.52
C GLU A 47 7.79 -10.82 21.60
N VAL A 48 8.20 -9.75 20.93
CA VAL A 48 7.35 -9.06 19.93
C VAL A 48 7.02 -9.97 18.75
N GLU A 49 8.00 -10.74 18.27
CA GLU A 49 7.77 -11.71 17.20
C GLU A 49 6.80 -12.82 17.62
N GLN A 50 6.89 -13.29 18.86
CA GLN A 50 5.97 -14.28 19.40
C GLN A 50 4.55 -13.72 19.52
N GLN A 51 4.39 -12.51 20.04
CA GLN A 51 3.09 -11.83 20.12
C GLN A 51 2.48 -11.61 18.73
N ALA A 52 3.29 -11.21 17.74
CA ALA A 52 2.83 -11.06 16.37
C ALA A 52 2.38 -12.41 15.75
N ARG A 53 3.06 -13.50 16.05
CA ARG A 53 2.66 -14.86 15.60
C ARG A 53 1.39 -15.34 16.28
N GLU A 54 1.18 -15.03 17.56
CA GLU A 54 -0.04 -15.35 18.30
C GLU A 54 -1.23 -14.57 17.73
N GLN A 55 -1.10 -13.26 17.55
CA GLN A 55 -2.13 -12.45 16.89
C GLN A 55 -2.46 -12.96 15.47
N ALA A 56 -1.45 -13.36 14.69
CA ALA A 56 -1.68 -13.94 13.38
C ALA A 56 -2.39 -15.30 13.42
N ARG A 57 -2.22 -16.08 14.50
CA ARG A 57 -2.98 -17.32 14.72
C ARG A 57 -4.43 -17.03 15.08
N ASP A 58 -4.65 -16.10 16.01
CA ASP A 58 -5.98 -15.69 16.47
C ASP A 58 -6.80 -15.12 15.30
N LEU A 59 -6.20 -14.29 14.46
CA LEU A 59 -6.83 -13.79 13.24
C LEU A 59 -7.19 -14.91 12.25
N ARG A 60 -6.34 -15.94 12.10
CA ARG A 60 -6.66 -17.11 11.26
C ARG A 60 -7.78 -17.94 11.85
N GLU A 61 -7.83 -18.07 13.16
CA GLU A 61 -8.86 -18.83 13.86
C GLU A 61 -10.20 -18.11 13.82
N ILE A 62 -10.20 -16.79 14.03
CA ILE A 62 -11.37 -15.92 13.85
C ILE A 62 -11.87 -16.02 12.41
N ARG A 63 -10.99 -15.91 11.42
CA ARG A 63 -11.33 -16.05 9.99
C ARG A 63 -11.90 -17.44 9.67
N LYS A 64 -11.36 -18.50 10.26
CA LYS A 64 -11.83 -19.88 10.10
C LYS A 64 -13.18 -20.10 10.78
N THR A 65 -13.40 -19.45 11.92
CA THR A 65 -14.66 -19.51 12.68
C THR A 65 -15.75 -18.69 11.99
N LEU A 66 -15.42 -17.49 11.49
CA LEU A 66 -16.30 -16.68 10.65
C LEU A 66 -16.65 -17.42 9.36
N GLY A 67 -15.71 -18.09 8.72
CA GLY A 67 -15.98 -18.93 7.54
C GLY A 67 -16.88 -20.13 7.82
N LYS A 68 -16.88 -20.66 9.05
CA LYS A 68 -17.79 -21.73 9.50
C LYS A 68 -19.17 -21.20 9.89
N ILE A 69 -19.25 -20.01 10.48
CA ILE A 69 -20.51 -19.36 10.89
C ILE A 69 -21.23 -18.81 9.65
N ALA A 70 -20.49 -18.33 8.66
CA ALA A 70 -21.01 -17.88 7.38
C ALA A 70 -21.48 -19.04 6.46
N GLY A 71 -21.66 -20.24 7.02
CA GLY A 71 -22.36 -21.39 6.41
C GLY A 71 -22.34 -21.45 4.89
N GLY A 72 -21.16 -21.57 4.27
CA GLY A 72 -21.08 -21.82 2.84
C GLY A 72 -21.49 -20.65 1.92
N GLN A 73 -21.80 -19.48 2.44
CA GLN A 73 -21.84 -18.27 1.66
C GLN A 73 -20.45 -17.63 1.66
N ILE A 74 -19.70 -17.86 0.59
CA ILE A 74 -18.77 -16.86 0.11
C ILE A 74 -19.60 -15.59 0.06
N ILE A 75 -19.25 -14.62 0.91
CA ILE A 75 -19.74 -13.26 0.73
C ILE A 75 -19.10 -12.80 -0.57
N SER A 76 -19.69 -13.16 -1.70
CA SER A 76 -19.73 -12.29 -2.83
C SER A 76 -20.45 -11.07 -2.27
N SER A 77 -19.73 -10.02 -1.94
CA SER A 77 -20.29 -8.70 -1.80
C SER A 77 -20.84 -8.34 -3.18
N GLN A 78 -21.96 -8.97 -3.52
CA GLN A 78 -22.85 -8.46 -4.55
C GLN A 78 -23.33 -7.15 -3.96
N GLY A 79 -22.77 -6.06 -4.43
CA GLY A 79 -23.41 -4.77 -4.30
C GLY A 79 -24.84 -4.95 -4.80
N GLN A 80 -25.78 -5.01 -3.86
CA GLN A 80 -27.19 -5.11 -4.17
C GLN A 80 -27.61 -3.85 -4.91
N GLY A 81 -28.19 -4.08 -6.04
CA GLY A 81 -29.17 -3.39 -6.84
C GLY A 81 -29.45 -1.91 -6.57
N ALA A 82 -29.24 -1.16 -7.62
CA ALA A 82 -30.08 -0.10 -8.15
C ALA A 82 -31.23 0.42 -7.26
N ASN A 83 -30.88 1.12 -6.19
CA ASN A 83 -31.58 2.27 -5.71
C ASN A 83 -30.59 3.44 -5.84
N GLU A 84 -31.11 4.65 -6.05
CA GLU A 84 -30.36 5.91 -6.13
C GLU A 84 -29.64 6.26 -4.79
N GLU A 85 -29.16 5.24 -4.10
CA GLU A 85 -28.46 5.39 -2.84
C GLU A 85 -27.02 5.84 -3.07
N LEU A 86 -26.63 6.80 -2.26
CA LEU A 86 -25.26 7.32 -2.22
C LEU A 86 -24.27 6.16 -2.07
N PRO A 87 -23.19 6.10 -2.86
CA PRO A 87 -22.18 5.04 -2.74
C PRO A 87 -21.66 4.92 -1.32
N ASP A 88 -21.35 3.69 -0.88
CA ASP A 88 -20.88 3.41 0.48
C ASP A 88 -19.65 4.24 0.87
N SER A 89 -18.79 4.55 -0.07
CA SER A 89 -17.62 5.39 0.12
C SER A 89 -17.96 6.85 0.52
N PHE A 90 -19.17 7.33 0.26
CA PHE A 90 -19.61 8.67 0.59
C PHE A 90 -20.55 8.74 1.81
N GLN A 91 -21.04 7.61 2.32
CA GLN A 91 -21.97 7.54 3.43
C GLN A 91 -21.48 8.33 4.65
N ARG A 92 -20.23 8.12 5.02
CA ARG A 92 -19.60 8.83 6.15
C ARG A 92 -19.59 10.35 5.96
N ALA A 93 -19.24 10.81 4.75
CA ALA A 93 -19.24 12.25 4.45
C ALA A 93 -20.65 12.83 4.54
N TYR A 94 -21.63 12.11 4.01
CA TYR A 94 -23.04 12.50 4.10
C TYR A 94 -23.56 12.54 5.54
N GLU A 95 -23.22 11.53 6.36
CA GLU A 95 -23.61 11.55 7.78
C GLU A 95 -22.96 12.74 8.54
N ALA A 96 -21.73 13.10 8.18
CA ALA A 96 -21.06 14.25 8.78
C ALA A 96 -21.81 15.57 8.52
N THR A 97 -22.51 15.71 7.40
CA THR A 97 -23.29 16.92 7.10
C THR A 97 -24.52 17.09 8.02
N LYS A 98 -24.94 16.02 8.69
CA LYS A 98 -26.08 16.02 9.62
C LYS A 98 -25.68 16.38 11.05
N LEU A 99 -24.38 16.47 11.34
CA LEU A 99 -23.90 16.76 12.70
C LEU A 99 -24.19 18.18 13.12
N PRO A 100 -24.57 18.41 14.41
CA PRO A 100 -24.74 19.76 14.95
C PRO A 100 -23.43 20.56 14.78
N GLY A 101 -23.55 21.78 14.24
CA GLY A 101 -22.39 22.64 13.99
C GLY A 101 -21.68 22.40 12.67
N TYR A 102 -22.16 21.49 11.81
CA TYR A 102 -21.67 21.39 10.44
C TYR A 102 -21.90 22.74 9.71
N SER A 103 -20.89 23.17 9.01
CA SER A 103 -20.96 24.29 8.07
C SER A 103 -20.16 23.98 6.82
N GLU A 104 -20.66 24.38 5.69
CA GLU A 104 -19.88 24.31 4.45
C GLU A 104 -18.71 25.30 4.53
N GLY A 105 -17.54 24.86 4.08
CA GLY A 105 -16.33 25.66 3.98
C GLY A 105 -15.73 25.54 2.59
N ASP A 106 -15.07 26.61 2.14
CA ASP A 106 -14.54 26.70 0.76
C ASP A 106 -13.07 26.33 0.69
N TRP A 107 -12.35 26.36 1.80
CA TRP A 107 -10.89 26.32 1.82
C TRP A 107 -10.34 25.24 2.74
N LEU A 108 -9.50 24.38 2.18
CA LEU A 108 -8.61 23.50 2.93
C LEU A 108 -7.17 23.93 2.68
N VAL A 109 -6.52 24.49 3.70
CA VAL A 109 -5.11 24.86 3.63
C VAL A 109 -4.26 23.72 4.21
N GLN A 110 -3.44 23.11 3.38
CA GLN A 110 -2.50 22.07 3.80
C GLN A 110 -1.08 22.54 3.52
N SER A 111 -0.21 22.50 4.54
CA SER A 111 1.21 22.83 4.41
C SER A 111 2.02 21.57 4.19
N PHE A 112 2.94 21.61 3.23
CA PHE A 112 3.91 20.55 2.96
C PHE A 112 5.31 21.00 3.39
N ALA A 113 6.10 20.08 3.93
CA ALA A 113 7.47 20.36 4.37
C ALA A 113 8.45 20.59 3.20
N LEU A 114 8.12 20.08 2.01
CA LEU A 114 8.95 20.17 0.81
C LEU A 114 8.09 20.58 -0.39
N ASN A 115 8.74 21.18 -1.39
CA ASN A 115 8.08 21.50 -2.65
C ASN A 115 7.80 20.23 -3.46
N ILE A 116 6.59 20.12 -3.99
CA ILE A 116 6.20 19.06 -4.92
C ILE A 116 6.91 19.29 -6.24
N LYS A 117 7.61 18.27 -6.73
CA LYS A 117 8.36 18.38 -8.00
C LYS A 117 7.47 18.28 -9.22
N THR A 118 6.53 17.36 -9.19
CA THR A 118 5.54 17.13 -10.25
C THR A 118 4.28 16.48 -9.68
N LEU A 119 3.14 16.81 -10.28
CA LEU A 119 1.85 16.15 -10.01
C LEU A 119 1.49 15.14 -11.10
N THR A 120 2.41 14.86 -12.03
CA THR A 120 2.17 13.93 -13.14
C THR A 120 1.87 12.53 -12.59
N PRO A 121 0.71 11.93 -12.88
CA PRO A 121 0.37 10.59 -12.41
C PRO A 121 1.39 9.57 -12.89
N PHE A 122 1.62 8.50 -12.10
CA PHE A 122 2.54 7.39 -12.37
C PHE A 122 4.04 7.74 -12.46
N ILE A 123 4.43 8.99 -12.66
CA ILE A 123 5.83 9.42 -12.67
C ILE A 123 6.29 9.90 -11.29
N SER A 124 5.44 10.64 -10.60
CA SER A 124 5.78 11.12 -9.26
C SER A 124 5.85 9.97 -8.25
N THR A 125 6.95 9.92 -7.49
CA THR A 125 7.13 9.03 -6.35
C THR A 125 7.11 9.80 -5.02
N ASP A 126 6.80 11.08 -5.06
CA ASP A 126 6.74 11.98 -3.92
C ASP A 126 5.44 11.77 -3.15
N ARG A 127 5.53 11.61 -1.83
CA ARG A 127 4.36 11.44 -0.96
C ARG A 127 3.39 12.63 -1.05
N TYR A 128 3.91 13.85 -1.07
CA TYR A 128 3.04 15.05 -1.11
C TYR A 128 2.33 15.16 -2.47
N ALA A 129 2.99 14.76 -3.55
CA ALA A 129 2.32 14.64 -4.84
C ALA A 129 1.20 13.60 -4.81
N SER A 130 1.44 12.44 -4.19
CA SER A 130 0.41 11.40 -4.02
C SER A 130 -0.77 11.89 -3.15
N ASP A 131 -0.50 12.67 -2.09
CA ASP A 131 -1.56 13.26 -1.26
C ASP A 131 -2.46 14.22 -2.07
N VAL A 132 -1.88 14.98 -3.01
CA VAL A 132 -2.62 15.85 -3.94
C VAL A 132 -3.35 15.02 -5.01
N GLN A 133 -2.65 14.08 -5.64
CA GLN A 133 -3.23 13.18 -6.66
C GLN A 133 -4.45 12.43 -6.11
N GLY A 134 -4.39 11.93 -4.87
CA GLY A 134 -5.52 11.27 -4.21
C GLY A 134 -6.73 12.17 -3.92
N LYS A 135 -6.64 13.51 -4.15
CA LYS A 135 -7.78 14.44 -4.15
C LYS A 135 -8.34 14.69 -5.54
N ILE A 136 -7.63 14.29 -6.58
CA ILE A 136 -7.94 14.57 -7.98
C ILE A 136 -8.36 13.30 -8.70
N LEU A 137 -7.63 12.20 -8.46
CA LEU A 137 -7.86 10.91 -9.11
C LEU A 137 -8.71 10.02 -8.21
N GLU A 138 -9.56 9.24 -8.85
CA GLU A 138 -10.44 8.29 -8.18
C GLU A 138 -10.23 6.89 -8.74
N SER A 139 -10.69 5.88 -7.99
CA SER A 139 -10.52 4.46 -8.31
C SER A 139 -11.86 3.73 -8.28
N LEU A 140 -11.88 2.49 -8.75
CA LEU A 140 -13.10 1.66 -8.75
C LEU A 140 -13.62 1.41 -7.33
N LEU A 141 -12.72 1.17 -6.39
CA LEU A 141 -13.02 0.89 -4.98
C LEU A 141 -12.27 1.88 -4.09
N LYS A 142 -12.74 2.07 -2.86
CA LYS A 142 -12.05 2.78 -1.78
C LYS A 142 -12.08 1.98 -0.49
N TYR A 143 -11.17 2.30 0.43
CA TYR A 143 -11.27 1.80 1.80
C TYR A 143 -12.32 2.57 2.57
N ASN A 144 -13.22 1.86 3.24
CA ASN A 144 -14.01 2.44 4.30
C ASN A 144 -13.08 2.79 5.47
N PRO A 145 -13.02 4.05 5.91
CA PRO A 145 -12.05 4.47 6.92
C PRO A 145 -12.34 3.91 8.32
N ASP A 146 -13.55 3.43 8.57
CA ASP A 146 -13.96 2.90 9.87
C ASP A 146 -13.76 1.38 9.95
N THR A 147 -14.08 0.62 8.88
CA THR A 147 -13.98 -0.85 8.84
C THR A 147 -12.71 -1.35 8.15
N LEU A 148 -12.01 -0.49 7.39
CA LEU A 148 -10.87 -0.82 6.53
C LEU A 148 -11.19 -1.86 5.44
N GLU A 149 -12.45 -2.07 5.15
CA GLU A 149 -12.90 -2.92 4.06
C GLU A 149 -12.95 -2.15 2.75
N LEU A 150 -12.78 -2.86 1.63
CA LEU A 150 -12.97 -2.27 0.31
C LEU A 150 -14.46 -2.13 0.03
N VAL A 151 -14.88 -0.92 -0.31
CA VAL A 151 -16.25 -0.58 -0.67
C VAL A 151 -16.31 0.01 -2.07
N GLY A 152 -17.47 -0.06 -2.70
CA GLY A 152 -17.72 0.52 -4.02
C GLY A 152 -17.54 2.04 -4.01
N HIS A 153 -16.87 2.56 -5.04
CA HIS A 153 -16.71 3.99 -5.28
C HIS A 153 -17.15 4.36 -6.70
N ILE A 154 -16.29 4.21 -7.70
CA ILE A 154 -16.70 4.29 -9.10
C ILE A 154 -17.38 2.98 -9.55
N ALA A 155 -17.00 1.83 -8.97
CA ALA A 155 -17.71 0.58 -9.19
C ALA A 155 -18.94 0.48 -8.28
N ARG A 156 -20.08 0.12 -8.87
CA ARG A 156 -21.32 -0.26 -8.14
C ARG A 156 -21.24 -1.68 -7.60
N SER A 157 -20.62 -2.58 -8.37
CA SER A 157 -20.47 -3.99 -7.99
C SER A 157 -19.29 -4.62 -8.72
N TRP A 158 -18.82 -5.75 -8.19
CA TRP A 158 -17.76 -6.53 -8.82
C TRP A 158 -17.97 -8.02 -8.59
N LYS A 159 -17.36 -8.81 -9.44
CA LYS A 159 -17.39 -10.27 -9.37
C LYS A 159 -16.00 -10.81 -9.61
N ILE A 160 -15.60 -11.81 -8.82
CA ILE A 160 -14.38 -12.59 -9.02
C ILE A 160 -14.80 -13.96 -9.54
N SER A 161 -14.13 -14.45 -10.59
CA SER A 161 -14.35 -15.80 -11.11
C SER A 161 -13.90 -16.87 -10.11
N ASP A 162 -14.46 -18.08 -10.23
CA ASP A 162 -14.16 -19.17 -9.30
C ASP A 162 -12.69 -19.60 -9.32
N ASP A 163 -12.00 -19.42 -10.44
CA ASP A 163 -10.58 -19.68 -10.60
C ASP A 163 -9.68 -18.52 -10.09
N GLY A 164 -10.28 -17.40 -9.70
CA GLY A 164 -9.59 -16.22 -9.20
C GLY A 164 -8.78 -15.45 -10.23
N LEU A 165 -8.96 -15.77 -11.54
CA LEU A 165 -8.20 -15.15 -12.63
C LEU A 165 -8.87 -13.94 -13.23
N THR A 166 -10.19 -13.83 -13.13
CA THR A 166 -10.96 -12.77 -13.76
C THR A 166 -11.73 -11.95 -12.73
N LEU A 167 -11.57 -10.64 -12.78
CA LEU A 167 -12.32 -9.67 -12.01
C LEU A 167 -13.13 -8.79 -12.95
N THR A 168 -14.45 -8.77 -12.78
CA THR A 168 -15.36 -7.93 -13.57
C THR A 168 -15.98 -6.87 -12.65
N PHE A 169 -15.87 -5.61 -13.02
CA PHE A 169 -16.46 -4.48 -12.30
C PHE A 169 -17.55 -3.85 -13.14
N LYS A 170 -18.70 -3.60 -12.52
CA LYS A 170 -19.75 -2.72 -13.07
C LYS A 170 -19.55 -1.33 -12.50
N MET A 171 -19.29 -0.39 -13.37
CA MET A 171 -19.06 1.01 -13.04
C MET A 171 -20.39 1.78 -12.98
N ARG A 172 -20.34 2.93 -12.33
CA ARG A 172 -21.42 3.91 -12.34
C ARG A 172 -21.45 4.62 -13.69
N ASP A 173 -22.65 4.98 -14.14
CA ASP A 173 -22.94 5.69 -15.40
C ASP A 173 -23.23 7.19 -15.20
N ASP A 174 -23.22 7.65 -13.92
CA ASP A 174 -23.50 9.02 -13.52
C ASP A 174 -22.23 9.82 -13.17
N VAL A 175 -21.03 9.21 -13.35
CA VAL A 175 -19.75 9.86 -13.01
C VAL A 175 -19.21 10.63 -14.21
N THR A 176 -18.73 11.85 -13.95
CA THR A 176 -18.05 12.70 -14.93
C THR A 176 -16.72 13.18 -14.40
N PHE A 177 -15.77 13.41 -15.28
CA PHE A 177 -14.55 14.16 -14.94
C PHE A 177 -14.88 15.64 -14.67
N SER A 178 -13.95 16.39 -14.11
CA SER A 178 -14.13 17.81 -13.76
C SER A 178 -14.43 18.72 -14.94
N ASP A 179 -14.14 18.30 -16.17
CA ASP A 179 -14.46 18.98 -17.42
C ASP A 179 -15.87 18.62 -17.99
N GLY A 180 -16.60 17.75 -17.27
CA GLY A 180 -17.96 17.31 -17.64
C GLY A 180 -18.02 16.13 -18.60
N ILE A 181 -16.89 15.59 -19.05
CA ILE A 181 -16.84 14.40 -19.90
C ILE A 181 -17.13 13.17 -19.05
N LYS A 182 -17.99 12.26 -19.53
CA LYS A 182 -18.34 11.05 -18.83
C LYS A 182 -17.15 10.11 -18.64
N LEU A 183 -17.05 9.53 -17.45
CA LEU A 183 -16.08 8.51 -17.14
C LEU A 183 -16.65 7.15 -17.62
N THR A 184 -15.86 6.41 -18.38
CA THR A 184 -16.25 5.13 -18.97
C THR A 184 -15.23 4.02 -18.68
N ALA A 185 -15.59 2.77 -18.99
CA ALA A 185 -14.66 1.64 -18.91
C ALA A 185 -13.43 1.80 -19.80
N HIS A 186 -13.52 2.61 -20.86
CA HIS A 186 -12.38 2.90 -21.74
C HIS A 186 -11.31 3.75 -21.04
N ASP A 187 -11.69 4.59 -20.09
CA ASP A 187 -10.73 5.36 -19.28
C ASP A 187 -9.98 4.42 -18.33
N MET A 188 -10.66 3.40 -17.78
CA MET A 188 -10.01 2.38 -16.95
C MET A 188 -9.02 1.53 -17.76
N VAL A 189 -9.41 1.09 -18.97
CA VAL A 189 -8.49 0.38 -19.88
C VAL A 189 -7.28 1.25 -20.20
N PHE A 190 -7.50 2.52 -20.53
CA PHE A 190 -6.44 3.47 -20.78
C PHE A 190 -5.51 3.65 -19.57
N SER A 191 -6.06 3.73 -18.36
CA SER A 191 -5.29 3.90 -17.12
C SER A 191 -4.34 2.73 -16.85
N PHE A 192 -4.70 1.53 -17.31
CA PHE A 192 -3.80 0.38 -17.26
C PHE A 192 -2.77 0.40 -18.41
N ASP A 193 -3.22 0.61 -19.64
CA ASP A 193 -2.36 0.51 -20.83
C ASP A 193 -1.32 1.63 -20.89
N PHE A 194 -1.66 2.82 -20.40
CA PHE A 194 -0.79 3.99 -20.47
C PHE A 194 0.55 3.78 -19.74
N PRO A 195 0.60 3.41 -18.44
CA PRO A 195 1.87 3.14 -17.74
C PRO A 195 2.56 1.88 -18.25
N MET A 196 1.83 0.92 -18.87
CA MET A 196 2.42 -0.29 -19.45
C MET A 196 3.17 -0.02 -20.75
N ASN A 197 2.96 1.11 -21.40
CA ASN A 197 3.74 1.53 -22.55
C ASN A 197 5.18 1.83 -22.12
N GLU A 198 6.15 1.16 -22.77
CA GLU A 198 7.57 1.28 -22.45
C GLU A 198 8.14 2.69 -22.64
N LYS A 199 7.51 3.49 -23.51
CA LYS A 199 7.91 4.88 -23.75
C LYS A 199 7.54 5.83 -22.60
N ILE A 200 6.58 5.45 -21.75
CA ILE A 200 6.20 6.22 -20.57
C ILE A 200 7.14 5.87 -19.42
N ALA A 201 7.66 6.87 -18.73
CA ALA A 201 8.64 6.70 -17.66
C ALA A 201 8.02 6.21 -16.33
N ALA A 202 7.24 5.12 -16.38
CA ALA A 202 6.50 4.54 -15.25
C ALA A 202 6.98 3.11 -14.88
N PRO A 203 8.27 2.88 -14.57
CA PRO A 203 8.79 1.54 -14.31
C PRO A 203 8.21 0.90 -13.03
N ARG A 204 7.87 1.71 -12.04
CA ARG A 204 7.27 1.24 -10.78
C ARG A 204 5.88 0.65 -11.01
N GLU A 205 5.04 1.34 -11.75
CA GLU A 205 3.68 0.91 -12.09
C GLU A 205 3.71 -0.33 -12.97
N ARG A 206 4.60 -0.39 -13.95
CA ARG A 206 4.81 -1.60 -14.77
C ARG A 206 5.16 -2.82 -13.91
N ALA A 207 6.10 -2.65 -12.96
CA ALA A 207 6.47 -3.72 -12.05
C ALA A 207 5.31 -4.11 -11.11
N TYR A 208 4.51 -3.15 -10.67
CA TYR A 208 3.37 -3.39 -9.79
C TYR A 208 2.25 -4.14 -10.53
N TYR A 209 1.87 -3.68 -11.72
CA TYR A 209 0.75 -4.26 -12.48
C TYR A 209 1.14 -5.44 -13.37
N GLN A 210 2.38 -5.91 -13.36
CA GLN A 210 2.86 -7.01 -14.22
C GLN A 210 2.09 -8.33 -14.08
N LYS A 211 1.36 -8.53 -12.98
CA LYS A 211 0.52 -9.71 -12.76
C LYS A 211 -0.81 -9.65 -13.52
N ILE A 212 -1.23 -8.46 -13.92
CA ILE A 212 -2.40 -8.30 -14.79
C ILE A 212 -1.98 -8.68 -16.20
N LYS A 213 -2.78 -9.54 -16.83
CA LYS A 213 -2.58 -9.96 -18.23
C LYS A 213 -3.18 -8.95 -19.19
N SER A 214 -4.41 -8.53 -18.92
CA SER A 214 -5.15 -7.57 -19.76
C SER A 214 -6.27 -6.92 -18.95
N VAL A 215 -6.64 -5.71 -19.38
CA VAL A 215 -7.84 -4.99 -18.94
C VAL A 215 -8.66 -4.70 -20.20
N THR A 216 -9.96 -5.00 -20.17
CA THR A 216 -10.83 -4.89 -21.35
C THR A 216 -12.17 -4.29 -20.96
N ALA A 217 -12.65 -3.31 -21.71
CA ALA A 217 -14.02 -2.83 -21.60
C ALA A 217 -14.97 -3.82 -22.30
N LEU A 218 -15.85 -4.45 -21.54
CA LEU A 218 -16.87 -5.34 -22.08
C LEU A 218 -18.04 -4.54 -22.67
N ASP A 219 -18.36 -3.43 -22.04
CA ASP A 219 -19.27 -2.40 -22.50
C ASP A 219 -18.83 -1.04 -21.97
N GLU A 220 -19.66 0.00 -22.13
CA GLU A 220 -19.33 1.38 -21.75
C GLU A 220 -19.06 1.53 -20.23
N TYR A 221 -19.66 0.68 -19.39
CA TYR A 221 -19.58 0.74 -17.92
C TYR A 221 -19.21 -0.58 -17.27
N THR A 222 -18.70 -1.54 -18.04
CA THR A 222 -18.21 -2.82 -17.51
C THR A 222 -16.78 -3.07 -17.94
N VAL A 223 -15.90 -3.22 -16.97
CA VAL A 223 -14.47 -3.50 -17.20
C VAL A 223 -14.08 -4.84 -16.62
N GLU A 224 -13.29 -5.60 -17.37
CA GLU A 224 -12.76 -6.90 -17.00
C GLU A 224 -11.23 -6.85 -16.86
N PHE A 225 -10.73 -7.36 -15.75
CA PHE A 225 -9.32 -7.58 -15.49
C PHE A 225 -9.03 -9.07 -15.55
N ILE A 226 -8.06 -9.47 -16.34
CA ILE A 226 -7.57 -10.86 -16.41
C ILE A 226 -6.18 -10.89 -15.80
N PHE A 227 -5.96 -11.76 -14.82
CA PHE A 227 -4.67 -12.00 -14.18
C PHE A 227 -3.95 -13.18 -14.83
N LYS A 228 -2.60 -13.16 -14.80
CA LYS A 228 -1.76 -14.25 -15.33
C LYS A 228 -1.78 -15.49 -14.45
N GLU A 229 -2.01 -15.30 -13.16
CA GLU A 229 -2.05 -16.32 -12.12
C GLU A 229 -3.01 -15.87 -11.00
N PRO A 230 -3.60 -16.79 -10.22
CA PRO A 230 -4.41 -16.42 -9.07
C PRO A 230 -3.57 -15.61 -8.07
N TYR A 231 -4.04 -14.43 -7.71
CA TYR A 231 -3.32 -13.54 -6.85
C TYR A 231 -4.21 -13.06 -5.69
N TYR A 232 -3.77 -13.30 -4.45
CA TYR A 232 -4.55 -12.97 -3.25
C TYR A 232 -4.94 -11.50 -3.13
N ASN A 233 -4.16 -10.62 -3.74
CA ASN A 233 -4.35 -9.17 -3.70
C ASN A 233 -4.91 -8.58 -5.01
N SER A 234 -5.49 -9.43 -5.86
CA SER A 234 -6.01 -9.05 -7.18
C SER A 234 -7.08 -7.96 -7.09
N LEU A 235 -8.01 -8.10 -6.14
CA LEU A 235 -9.08 -7.12 -5.93
C LEU A 235 -8.54 -5.75 -5.55
N LEU A 236 -7.53 -5.70 -4.67
CA LEU A 236 -6.91 -4.45 -4.25
C LEU A 236 -6.12 -3.81 -5.40
N MET A 237 -5.36 -4.63 -6.15
CA MET A 237 -4.57 -4.16 -7.28
C MET A 237 -5.43 -3.56 -8.39
N ALA A 238 -6.54 -4.19 -8.73
CA ALA A 238 -7.46 -3.70 -9.75
C ALA A 238 -8.37 -2.58 -9.23
N GLY A 239 -8.90 -2.75 -8.01
CA GLY A 239 -9.90 -1.85 -7.43
C GLY A 239 -9.38 -0.48 -7.02
N LEU A 240 -8.11 -0.38 -6.62
CA LEU A 240 -7.47 0.87 -6.19
C LEU A 240 -6.60 1.51 -7.28
N MET A 241 -6.67 1.04 -8.51
CA MET A 241 -5.98 1.67 -9.64
C MET A 241 -6.65 3.02 -9.94
N ASP A 242 -5.84 4.08 -9.95
CA ASP A 242 -6.30 5.43 -10.30
C ASP A 242 -6.79 5.50 -11.74
N ILE A 243 -7.93 6.15 -11.95
CA ILE A 243 -8.54 6.30 -13.28
C ILE A 243 -8.14 7.63 -13.87
N MET A 244 -7.50 7.58 -15.02
CA MET A 244 -7.04 8.75 -15.77
C MET A 244 -8.02 9.09 -16.91
N PRO A 245 -8.32 10.38 -17.16
CA PRO A 245 -9.10 10.80 -18.31
C PRO A 245 -8.33 10.54 -19.61
N LYS A 246 -8.77 9.54 -20.38
CA LYS A 246 -8.16 9.17 -21.65
C LYS A 246 -8.07 10.36 -22.61
N HIS A 247 -9.14 11.11 -22.76
CA HIS A 247 -9.23 12.26 -23.67
C HIS A 247 -8.20 13.36 -23.36
N PHE A 248 -7.74 13.46 -22.10
CA PHE A 248 -6.73 14.42 -21.71
C PHE A 248 -5.30 13.89 -21.90
N TYR A 249 -5.06 12.63 -21.58
CA TYR A 249 -3.71 12.07 -21.52
C TYR A 249 -3.28 11.30 -22.78
N GLU A 250 -4.20 10.86 -23.66
CA GLU A 250 -3.86 10.04 -24.83
C GLU A 250 -2.89 10.74 -25.80
N LYS A 251 -2.87 12.07 -25.84
CA LYS A 251 -1.93 12.87 -26.64
C LYS A 251 -0.46 12.57 -26.33
N TYR A 252 -0.16 12.21 -25.09
CA TYR A 252 1.20 11.89 -24.65
C TYR A 252 1.68 10.53 -25.14
N LEU A 253 0.81 9.66 -25.67
CA LEU A 253 1.26 8.45 -26.35
C LEU A 253 1.97 8.76 -27.67
N ALA A 254 1.66 9.88 -28.31
CA ALA A 254 2.34 10.35 -29.51
C ALA A 254 3.66 11.08 -29.18
N THR A 255 3.72 11.76 -28.03
CA THR A 255 4.87 12.57 -27.57
C THR A 255 5.21 12.24 -26.11
N PRO A 256 5.70 10.99 -25.82
CA PRO A 256 5.93 10.53 -24.47
C PRO A 256 6.96 11.36 -23.68
N GLU A 257 7.85 12.04 -24.38
CA GLU A 257 8.87 12.95 -23.82
C GLU A 257 8.25 14.20 -23.17
N ASN A 258 7.00 14.51 -23.49
CA ASN A 258 6.28 15.67 -22.95
C ASN A 258 5.35 15.31 -21.75
N TYR A 259 5.33 14.03 -21.36
CA TYR A 259 4.51 13.54 -20.25
C TYR A 259 5.15 13.72 -18.88
#